data_b43625ecffc330d5b0511e15ec9c6d59
#
_entry.id   b43625ecffc330d5b0511e15ec9c6d59
#
_cell.length_a   1.000
_cell.length_b   1.000
_cell.length_c   1.000
_cell.angle_alpha   90.00
_cell.angle_beta   90.00
_cell.angle_gamma   90.00
#
_symmetry.space_group_name_H-M   'P 1'
#
loop_
_entity.id
_entity.type
_entity.pdbx_description
1 polymer ?
#
loop_
_entity_poly.entity_id
_entity_poly.type
_entity_poly.pdbx_seq_one_letter_code
_entity_poly.pdbx_strand_id
1 'polypeptide(L)'
;LRVKLNNLSPDDHLPNIVVLTPGSSSESYFEHAYLANYLGYSLVQGRDLTVRNGYVWMKSLSGLSRVDVILRRVDDFYCDPAELKSDSYLGVPGLLEVIRGGKIVLANPLGSGILESPLFLKYLPVISQALLGEQLLLPSVKTWWANDPVDRDYMLTNLSSLLIKLVYQKKGQKNILGSQLSAAQLIELREKIRQTPLKYVAQAVIAPSHVPTWQQHKFSPKPVIFTSFCVAGDKAYSVMPGGLTRVDQTVEYPLASNGELVLSKDTWVLSKDSVRHLSLRSDKLKHESMADDQEQNLSSRIVENMFWLGRYAIRAEYALRLLRTIFL
;
A
#
# COMPACT_ATOMS: atom_id res chain seq x y z
N LEU A 1 -10.90 -9.93 -4.34
CA LEU A 1 -10.59 -9.35 -3.03
C LEU A 1 -11.80 -9.41 -2.09
N ARG A 2 -12.99 -8.85 -2.46
CA ARG A 2 -14.19 -8.83 -1.61
C ARG A 2 -14.59 -10.23 -1.10
N VAL A 3 -14.69 -11.21 -2.00
CA VAL A 3 -15.00 -12.60 -1.62
C VAL A 3 -14.00 -13.15 -0.60
N LYS A 4 -12.69 -12.90 -0.82
CA LYS A 4 -11.67 -13.37 0.13
C LYS A 4 -11.79 -12.70 1.49
N LEU A 5 -12.02 -11.38 1.53
CA LEU A 5 -12.18 -10.66 2.80
C LEU A 5 -13.41 -11.13 3.58
N ASN A 6 -14.53 -11.39 2.89
CA ASN A 6 -15.73 -11.92 3.52
C ASN A 6 -15.54 -13.34 4.12
N ASN A 7 -14.62 -14.12 3.54
CA ASN A 7 -14.30 -15.48 4.04
C ASN A 7 -13.24 -15.47 5.14
N LEU A 8 -12.74 -14.31 5.58
CA LEU A 8 -11.77 -14.21 6.66
C LEU A 8 -12.42 -14.03 8.05
N SER A 9 -13.74 -14.16 8.16
CA SER A 9 -14.41 -14.05 9.46
C SER A 9 -13.84 -15.05 10.45
N PRO A 10 -13.52 -14.63 11.70
CA PRO A 10 -13.18 -15.55 12.77
C PRO A 10 -14.38 -16.45 13.19
N ASP A 11 -15.57 -16.00 12.92
CA ASP A 11 -16.84 -16.66 13.26
C ASP A 11 -17.64 -16.89 11.96
N ASP A 12 -18.61 -17.84 11.97
CA ASP A 12 -19.43 -18.23 10.80
C ASP A 12 -20.53 -17.21 10.42
N HIS A 13 -20.28 -15.92 10.60
CA HIS A 13 -21.19 -14.85 10.19
C HIS A 13 -20.56 -13.92 9.16
N LEU A 14 -21.38 -13.10 8.52
CA LEU A 14 -20.88 -12.07 7.59
C LEU A 14 -20.03 -11.03 8.36
N PRO A 15 -18.73 -10.91 8.07
CA PRO A 15 -17.83 -10.07 8.85
C PRO A 15 -18.11 -8.58 8.68
N ASN A 16 -17.99 -7.82 9.75
CA ASN A 16 -17.89 -6.38 9.70
C ASN A 16 -16.44 -6.00 9.34
N ILE A 17 -16.25 -5.48 8.13
CA ILE A 17 -14.94 -5.18 7.55
C ILE A 17 -14.75 -3.67 7.50
N VAL A 18 -13.59 -3.20 7.96
CA VAL A 18 -13.21 -1.80 7.88
C VAL A 18 -11.89 -1.60 7.13
N VAL A 19 -11.69 -0.44 6.51
CA VAL A 19 -10.42 -0.02 5.92
C VAL A 19 -9.74 0.94 6.88
N LEU A 20 -8.64 0.51 7.50
CA LEU A 20 -7.86 1.34 8.42
C LEU A 20 -6.86 2.20 7.62
N THR A 21 -7.05 3.52 7.68
CA THR A 21 -6.22 4.51 7.00
C THR A 21 -5.47 5.41 7.97
N PRO A 22 -4.25 5.91 7.61
CA PRO A 22 -3.58 6.96 8.37
C PRO A 22 -4.34 8.30 8.39
N GLY A 23 -5.30 8.49 7.47
CA GLY A 23 -6.06 9.72 7.35
C GLY A 23 -5.65 10.60 6.18
N SER A 24 -6.24 11.80 6.11
CA SER A 24 -6.12 12.73 4.97
C SER A 24 -4.71 13.31 4.75
N SER A 25 -3.81 13.18 5.71
CA SER A 25 -2.40 13.56 5.55
C SER A 25 -1.58 12.54 4.75
N SER A 26 -2.13 11.36 4.49
CA SER A 26 -1.47 10.34 3.65
C SER A 26 -1.63 10.67 2.18
N GLU A 27 -0.55 10.58 1.41
CA GLU A 27 -0.56 10.70 -0.05
C GLU A 27 -1.54 9.73 -0.72
N SER A 28 -1.70 8.54 -0.14
CA SER A 28 -2.59 7.47 -0.65
C SER A 28 -4.00 7.51 -0.04
N TYR A 29 -4.40 8.63 0.59
CA TYR A 29 -5.72 8.71 1.23
C TYR A 29 -6.87 8.57 0.24
N PHE A 30 -6.72 9.15 -0.96
CA PHE A 30 -7.73 9.06 -2.01
C PHE A 30 -7.95 7.60 -2.45
N GLU A 31 -6.88 6.83 -2.64
CA GLU A 31 -6.95 5.41 -2.99
C GLU A 31 -7.61 4.59 -1.88
N HIS A 32 -7.32 4.92 -0.61
CA HIS A 32 -7.97 4.25 0.52
C HIS A 32 -9.46 4.53 0.56
N ALA A 33 -9.86 5.80 0.35
CA ALA A 33 -11.25 6.21 0.33
C ALA A 33 -12.01 5.61 -0.86
N TYR A 34 -11.38 5.61 -2.05
CA TYR A 34 -11.95 5.00 -3.23
C TYR A 34 -12.14 3.49 -3.05
N LEU A 35 -11.13 2.79 -2.51
CA LEU A 35 -11.20 1.36 -2.24
C LEU A 35 -12.29 1.01 -1.25
N ALA A 36 -12.39 1.75 -0.14
CA ALA A 36 -13.42 1.57 0.86
C ALA A 36 -14.83 1.74 0.26
N ASN A 37 -15.04 2.82 -0.48
CA ASN A 37 -16.31 3.07 -1.16
C ASN A 37 -16.63 2.00 -2.21
N TYR A 38 -15.64 1.60 -3.04
CA TYR A 38 -15.84 0.61 -4.09
C TYR A 38 -16.20 -0.76 -3.52
N LEU A 39 -15.57 -1.16 -2.42
CA LEU A 39 -15.86 -2.44 -1.74
C LEU A 39 -17.10 -2.39 -0.83
N GLY A 40 -17.57 -1.21 -0.46
CA GLY A 40 -18.69 -1.01 0.46
C GLY A 40 -18.28 -1.17 1.93
N TYR A 41 -17.04 -0.83 2.29
CA TYR A 41 -16.53 -0.92 3.66
C TYR A 41 -16.38 0.46 4.30
N SER A 42 -16.50 0.51 5.63
CA SER A 42 -16.26 1.76 6.38
C SER A 42 -14.78 2.14 6.35
N LEU A 43 -14.49 3.40 5.99
CA LEU A 43 -13.15 3.98 6.10
C LEU A 43 -12.94 4.54 7.49
N VAL A 44 -11.97 4.01 8.23
CA VAL A 44 -11.72 4.37 9.63
C VAL A 44 -10.26 4.77 9.85
N GLN A 45 -10.04 5.61 10.86
CA GLN A 45 -8.72 5.91 11.43
C GLN A 45 -8.56 5.20 12.78
N GLY A 46 -7.35 5.09 13.32
CA GLY A 46 -7.11 4.45 14.61
C GLY A 46 -7.98 5.00 15.74
N ARG A 47 -8.23 6.31 15.76
CA ARG A 47 -9.10 6.98 16.75
C ARG A 47 -10.59 6.60 16.64
N ASP A 48 -11.03 6.10 15.49
CA ASP A 48 -12.41 5.63 15.29
C ASP A 48 -12.62 4.22 15.88
N LEU A 49 -11.52 3.55 16.23
CA LEU A 49 -11.52 2.21 16.78
C LEU A 49 -11.16 2.23 18.28
N THR A 50 -11.52 1.17 18.96
CA THR A 50 -11.15 0.94 20.39
C THR A 50 -11.12 -0.55 20.69
N VAL A 51 -10.24 -0.98 21.58
CA VAL A 51 -10.21 -2.35 22.10
C VAL A 51 -11.00 -2.39 23.41
N ARG A 52 -11.96 -3.32 23.50
CA ARG A 52 -12.71 -3.61 24.73
C ARG A 52 -13.02 -5.09 24.82
N ASN A 53 -12.82 -5.68 25.98
CA ASN A 53 -13.15 -7.09 26.28
C ASN A 53 -12.54 -8.07 25.26
N GLY A 54 -11.31 -7.82 24.81
CA GLY A 54 -10.61 -8.67 23.84
C GLY A 54 -11.11 -8.57 22.39
N TYR A 55 -11.89 -7.56 22.04
CA TYR A 55 -12.39 -7.30 20.68
C TYR A 55 -12.10 -5.87 20.23
N VAL A 56 -12.02 -5.67 18.92
CA VAL A 56 -11.96 -4.35 18.32
C VAL A 56 -13.37 -3.85 18.01
N TRP A 57 -13.65 -2.62 18.36
CA TRP A 57 -14.91 -1.95 18.16
C TRP A 57 -14.75 -0.66 17.39
N MET A 58 -15.62 -0.42 16.42
CA MET A 58 -15.77 0.86 15.74
C MET A 58 -16.78 1.72 16.53
N LYS A 59 -16.41 2.96 16.79
CA LYS A 59 -17.29 3.96 17.40
C LYS A 59 -18.26 4.47 16.34
N SER A 60 -19.52 4.15 16.46
CA SER A 60 -20.62 4.57 15.57
C SER A 60 -21.67 5.39 16.31
N LEU A 61 -22.61 5.97 15.58
CA LEU A 61 -23.72 6.74 16.18
C LEU A 61 -24.63 5.86 17.04
N SER A 62 -24.82 4.61 16.63
CA SER A 62 -25.62 3.63 17.36
C SER A 62 -24.89 3.00 18.55
N GLY A 63 -23.64 3.38 18.79
CA GLY A 63 -22.79 2.80 19.82
C GLY A 63 -21.55 2.12 19.28
N LEU A 64 -21.12 1.03 19.91
CA LEU A 64 -19.96 0.27 19.49
C LEU A 64 -20.38 -0.86 18.55
N SER A 65 -19.81 -0.88 17.35
CA SER A 65 -19.97 -1.95 16.37
C SER A 65 -18.71 -2.81 16.33
N ARG A 66 -18.83 -4.12 16.55
CA ARG A 66 -17.69 -5.05 16.52
C ARG A 66 -17.08 -5.08 15.12
N VAL A 67 -15.75 -5.09 15.05
CA VAL A 67 -14.98 -5.24 13.82
C VAL A 67 -14.32 -6.61 13.80
N ASP A 68 -14.50 -7.36 12.71
CA ASP A 68 -14.00 -8.71 12.54
C ASP A 68 -12.78 -8.78 11.62
N VAL A 69 -12.73 -7.89 10.61
CA VAL A 69 -11.62 -7.82 9.65
C VAL A 69 -11.20 -6.37 9.43
N ILE A 70 -9.91 -6.13 9.50
CA ILE A 70 -9.30 -4.84 9.13
C ILE A 70 -8.52 -4.99 7.84
N LEU A 71 -8.92 -4.31 6.77
CA LEU A 71 -8.08 -4.06 5.61
C LEU A 71 -7.11 -2.92 5.95
N ARG A 72 -5.88 -3.30 6.25
CA ARG A 72 -4.88 -2.39 6.82
C ARG A 72 -4.18 -1.57 5.73
N ARG A 73 -4.14 -0.25 5.94
CA ARG A 73 -3.38 0.72 5.14
C ARG A 73 -2.44 1.57 6.00
N VAL A 74 -2.22 1.15 7.23
CA VAL A 74 -1.25 1.73 8.17
C VAL A 74 -0.04 0.79 8.24
N ASP A 75 1.18 1.32 8.19
CA ASP A 75 2.39 0.52 8.28
C ASP A 75 2.50 -0.23 9.61
N ASP A 76 3.17 -1.36 9.61
CA ASP A 76 3.27 -2.30 10.74
C ASP A 76 3.60 -1.59 12.06
N PHE A 77 4.65 -0.78 12.07
CA PHE A 77 5.14 -0.11 13.27
C PHE A 77 4.16 0.86 13.92
N TYR A 78 3.19 1.38 13.16
CA TYR A 78 2.23 2.37 13.64
C TYR A 78 0.89 1.77 14.09
N CYS A 79 0.71 0.44 13.95
CA CYS A 79 -0.59 -0.21 14.16
C CYS A 79 -1.01 -0.32 15.61
N ASP A 80 -0.06 -0.42 16.56
CA ASP A 80 -0.36 -0.52 18.00
C ASP A 80 0.63 0.30 18.81
N PRO A 81 0.24 1.46 19.36
CA PRO A 81 1.12 2.27 20.19
C PRO A 81 1.46 1.64 21.55
N ALA A 82 0.71 0.64 22.00
CA ALA A 82 1.01 -0.01 23.28
C ALA A 82 2.21 -0.97 23.20
N GLU A 83 2.42 -1.60 22.05
CA GLU A 83 3.47 -2.62 21.89
C GLU A 83 4.52 -2.27 20.81
N LEU A 84 4.22 -1.37 19.87
CA LEU A 84 5.11 -1.02 18.76
C LEU A 84 5.66 0.39 18.94
N LYS A 85 5.18 1.36 18.16
CA LYS A 85 5.65 2.74 18.22
C LYS A 85 4.78 3.56 19.17
N SER A 86 5.29 3.86 20.36
CA SER A 86 4.55 4.46 21.48
C SER A 86 3.99 5.86 21.20
N ASP A 87 4.58 6.62 20.25
CA ASP A 87 4.11 7.93 19.82
C ASP A 87 3.17 7.87 18.60
N SER A 88 2.73 6.67 18.20
CA SER A 88 1.80 6.50 17.10
C SER A 88 0.38 6.88 17.48
N TYR A 89 -0.21 7.81 16.75
CA TYR A 89 -1.63 8.14 16.79
C TYR A 89 -2.44 7.53 15.64
N LEU A 90 -1.78 6.71 14.79
CA LEU A 90 -2.39 6.10 13.61
C LEU A 90 -3.02 4.74 13.89
N GLY A 91 -2.54 4.08 14.93
CA GLY A 91 -2.93 2.73 15.30
C GLY A 91 -4.02 2.67 16.37
N VAL A 92 -4.25 1.48 16.87
CA VAL A 92 -5.26 1.16 17.90
C VAL A 92 -4.55 0.50 19.08
N PRO A 93 -4.54 1.14 20.27
CA PRO A 93 -3.90 0.55 21.46
C PRO A 93 -4.51 -0.80 21.83
N GLY A 94 -3.67 -1.83 22.01
CA GLY A 94 -4.07 -3.18 22.34
C GLY A 94 -4.50 -4.04 21.13
N LEU A 95 -4.30 -3.55 19.91
CA LEU A 95 -4.66 -4.30 18.70
C LEU A 95 -3.90 -5.63 18.60
N LEU A 96 -2.61 -5.66 18.96
CA LEU A 96 -1.80 -6.87 18.90
C LEU A 96 -2.31 -7.96 19.82
N GLU A 97 -2.79 -7.62 21.00
CA GLU A 97 -3.39 -8.57 21.94
C GLU A 97 -4.64 -9.25 21.33
N VAL A 98 -5.50 -8.45 20.69
CA VAL A 98 -6.71 -8.98 20.01
C VAL A 98 -6.34 -9.90 18.84
N ILE A 99 -5.29 -9.55 18.08
CA ILE A 99 -4.78 -10.39 16.97
C ILE A 99 -4.25 -11.71 17.50
N ARG A 100 -3.44 -11.70 18.56
CA ARG A 100 -2.91 -12.93 19.21
C ARG A 100 -4.03 -13.80 19.76
N GLY A 101 -5.10 -13.20 20.23
CA GLY A 101 -6.30 -13.90 20.69
C GLY A 101 -7.16 -14.47 19.56
N GLY A 102 -6.80 -14.26 18.29
CA GLY A 102 -7.54 -14.76 17.12
C GLY A 102 -8.94 -14.14 16.97
N LYS A 103 -9.19 -12.98 17.58
CA LYS A 103 -10.51 -12.32 17.60
C LYS A 103 -10.71 -11.28 16.50
N ILE A 104 -9.66 -11.01 15.72
CA ILE A 104 -9.68 -10.12 14.55
C ILE A 104 -8.69 -10.60 13.50
N VAL A 105 -9.00 -10.37 12.25
CA VAL A 105 -8.11 -10.67 11.13
C VAL A 105 -7.61 -9.39 10.47
N LEU A 106 -6.31 -9.30 10.26
CA LEU A 106 -5.70 -8.20 9.49
C LEU A 106 -5.33 -8.68 8.08
N ALA A 107 -5.76 -7.93 7.09
CA ALA A 107 -5.35 -8.09 5.70
C ALA A 107 -4.50 -6.84 5.29
N ASN A 108 -3.19 -6.94 5.05
CA ASN A 108 -2.31 -8.07 5.34
C ASN A 108 -1.91 -8.11 6.82
N PRO A 109 -1.45 -9.26 7.35
CA PRO A 109 -1.06 -9.38 8.75
C PRO A 109 0.15 -8.50 9.10
N LEU A 110 0.31 -8.20 10.38
CA LEU A 110 1.51 -7.51 10.87
C LEU A 110 2.75 -8.37 10.64
N GLY A 111 3.86 -7.73 10.31
CA GLY A 111 5.10 -8.38 9.92
C GLY A 111 5.20 -8.68 8.42
N SER A 112 4.11 -8.56 7.64
CA SER A 112 4.17 -8.76 6.18
C SER A 112 5.07 -7.75 5.45
N GLY A 113 5.36 -6.62 6.06
CA GLY A 113 6.29 -5.61 5.52
C GLY A 113 7.71 -6.12 5.28
N ILE A 114 8.12 -7.24 5.90
CA ILE A 114 9.42 -7.87 5.60
C ILE A 114 9.52 -8.29 4.13
N LEU A 115 8.40 -8.63 3.50
CA LEU A 115 8.36 -9.02 2.08
C LEU A 115 8.67 -7.86 1.12
N GLU A 116 8.58 -6.62 1.60
CA GLU A 116 8.94 -5.42 0.84
C GLU A 116 10.46 -5.17 0.81
N SER A 117 11.21 -5.88 1.67
CA SER A 117 12.67 -5.75 1.70
C SER A 117 13.28 -6.23 0.37
N PRO A 118 14.13 -5.42 -0.29
CA PRO A 118 14.82 -5.84 -1.49
C PRO A 118 15.75 -7.04 -1.25
N LEU A 119 16.17 -7.30 -0.01
CA LEU A 119 16.95 -8.47 0.37
C LEU A 119 16.19 -9.79 0.10
N PHE A 120 14.86 -9.76 0.21
CA PHE A 120 14.03 -10.95 0.00
C PHE A 120 14.23 -11.54 -1.40
N LEU A 121 14.49 -10.71 -2.41
CA LEU A 121 14.72 -11.15 -3.78
C LEU A 121 15.97 -12.03 -3.93
N LYS A 122 16.99 -11.88 -3.08
CA LYS A 122 18.16 -12.77 -3.06
C LYS A 122 17.77 -14.21 -2.71
N TYR A 123 16.88 -14.36 -1.73
CA TYR A 123 16.52 -15.66 -1.17
C TYR A 123 15.26 -16.28 -1.79
N LEU A 124 14.50 -15.52 -2.55
CA LEU A 124 13.23 -15.97 -3.12
C LEU A 124 13.35 -17.27 -3.95
N PRO A 125 14.38 -17.47 -4.80
CA PRO A 125 14.54 -18.72 -5.53
C PRO A 125 14.74 -19.95 -4.61
N VAL A 126 15.55 -19.78 -3.56
CA VAL A 126 15.83 -20.84 -2.58
C VAL A 126 14.58 -21.14 -1.74
N ILE A 127 13.86 -20.10 -1.36
CA ILE A 127 12.59 -20.22 -0.61
C ILE A 127 11.54 -20.94 -1.45
N SER A 128 11.39 -20.59 -2.73
CA SER A 128 10.47 -21.26 -3.65
C SER A 128 10.79 -22.75 -3.76
N GLN A 129 12.06 -23.09 -3.97
CA GLN A 129 12.48 -24.48 -4.06
C GLN A 129 12.26 -25.23 -2.73
N ALA A 130 12.54 -24.60 -1.59
CA ALA A 130 12.40 -25.24 -0.28
C ALA A 130 10.93 -25.45 0.15
N LEU A 131 10.05 -24.48 -0.13
CA LEU A 131 8.65 -24.51 0.32
C LEU A 131 7.70 -25.14 -0.69
N LEU A 132 7.95 -24.95 -1.99
CA LEU A 132 7.05 -25.39 -3.05
C LEU A 132 7.63 -26.53 -3.90
N GLY A 133 8.94 -26.79 -3.81
CA GLY A 133 9.63 -27.74 -4.70
C GLY A 133 9.74 -27.24 -6.14
N GLU A 134 9.51 -25.97 -6.39
CA GLU A 134 9.40 -25.38 -7.74
C GLU A 134 10.42 -24.24 -7.93
N GLN A 135 10.87 -24.09 -9.16
CA GLN A 135 11.61 -22.91 -9.58
C GLN A 135 10.68 -21.73 -9.86
N LEU A 136 11.18 -20.51 -9.66
CA LEU A 136 10.42 -19.32 -9.98
C LEU A 136 10.14 -19.24 -11.49
N LEU A 137 8.87 -19.08 -11.86
CA LEU A 137 8.45 -18.83 -13.25
C LEU A 137 8.86 -17.43 -13.73
N LEU A 138 8.80 -16.42 -12.83
CA LEU A 138 9.29 -15.08 -13.09
C LEU A 138 10.67 -14.91 -12.45
N PRO A 139 11.72 -14.58 -13.22
CA PRO A 139 13.05 -14.39 -12.67
C PRO A 139 13.08 -13.15 -11.77
N SER A 140 13.75 -13.28 -10.62
CA SER A 140 14.02 -12.16 -9.74
C SER A 140 15.23 -11.36 -10.23
N VAL A 141 15.25 -10.07 -9.89
CA VAL A 141 16.43 -9.23 -10.10
C VAL A 141 17.60 -9.77 -9.29
N LYS A 142 18.76 -9.98 -9.92
CA LYS A 142 19.96 -10.42 -9.23
C LYS A 142 20.30 -9.44 -8.12
N THR A 143 20.36 -9.95 -6.90
CA THR A 143 20.48 -9.15 -5.67
C THR A 143 21.64 -9.72 -4.83
N TRP A 144 22.46 -8.82 -4.29
CA TRP A 144 23.59 -9.11 -3.42
C TRP A 144 23.39 -8.44 -2.06
N TRP A 145 23.83 -9.08 -1.00
CA TRP A 145 23.73 -8.54 0.36
C TRP A 145 25.12 -8.29 0.95
N ALA A 146 25.37 -7.07 1.37
CA ALA A 146 26.71 -6.69 1.85
C ALA A 146 27.16 -7.40 3.13
N ASN A 147 26.26 -8.04 3.89
CA ASN A 147 26.66 -8.86 5.02
C ASN A 147 27.23 -10.22 4.62
N ASP A 148 26.94 -10.70 3.44
CA ASP A 148 27.59 -11.87 2.86
C ASP A 148 28.98 -11.44 2.33
N PRO A 149 30.10 -12.06 2.76
CA PRO A 149 31.45 -11.63 2.34
C PRO A 149 31.65 -11.67 0.82
N VAL A 150 31.16 -12.71 0.13
CA VAL A 150 31.32 -12.87 -1.32
C VAL A 150 30.52 -11.80 -2.07
N ASP A 151 29.29 -11.58 -1.64
CA ASP A 151 28.43 -10.54 -2.20
C ASP A 151 29.02 -9.14 -1.98
N ARG A 152 29.55 -8.90 -0.78
CA ARG A 152 30.16 -7.61 -0.42
C ARG A 152 31.36 -7.28 -1.31
N ASP A 153 32.25 -8.24 -1.52
CA ASP A 153 33.42 -8.06 -2.36
C ASP A 153 33.00 -7.75 -3.82
N TYR A 154 31.99 -8.45 -4.33
CA TYR A 154 31.40 -8.16 -5.62
C TYR A 154 30.80 -6.75 -5.67
N MET A 155 30.00 -6.39 -4.66
CA MET A 155 29.37 -5.06 -4.57
C MET A 155 30.40 -3.95 -4.55
N LEU A 156 31.44 -4.05 -3.72
CA LEU A 156 32.47 -3.04 -3.59
C LEU A 156 33.29 -2.87 -4.86
N THR A 157 33.53 -3.95 -5.61
CA THR A 157 34.23 -3.92 -6.89
C THR A 157 33.40 -3.29 -7.99
N ASN A 158 32.10 -3.60 -8.05
CA ASN A 158 31.19 -3.22 -9.14
C ASN A 158 30.24 -2.08 -8.79
N LEU A 159 30.52 -1.31 -7.73
CA LEU A 159 29.58 -0.35 -7.12
C LEU A 159 29.01 0.66 -8.13
N SER A 160 29.83 1.10 -9.10
CA SER A 160 29.41 2.06 -10.14
C SER A 160 28.36 1.52 -11.12
N SER A 161 28.20 0.22 -11.24
CA SER A 161 27.26 -0.44 -12.16
C SER A 161 25.99 -0.98 -11.45
N LEU A 162 25.86 -0.77 -10.14
CA LEU A 162 24.81 -1.37 -9.33
C LEU A 162 23.82 -0.31 -8.83
N LEU A 163 22.59 -0.77 -8.56
CA LEU A 163 21.57 -0.02 -7.84
C LEU A 163 21.65 -0.40 -6.36
N ILE A 164 22.03 0.54 -5.50
CA ILE A 164 22.19 0.31 -4.07
C ILE A 164 20.93 0.72 -3.33
N LYS A 165 20.47 -0.16 -2.45
CA LYS A 165 19.27 0.02 -1.64
C LYS A 165 19.57 -0.30 -0.18
N LEU A 166 18.73 0.21 0.73
CA LEU A 166 18.74 -0.27 2.10
C LEU A 166 17.87 -1.53 2.25
N VAL A 167 18.26 -2.43 3.13
CA VAL A 167 17.47 -3.63 3.51
C VAL A 167 16.10 -3.21 4.05
N TYR A 168 16.06 -2.17 4.89
CA TYR A 168 14.85 -1.55 5.37
C TYR A 168 14.78 -0.11 4.86
N GLN A 169 13.91 0.11 3.89
CA GLN A 169 13.71 1.44 3.31
C GLN A 169 12.63 2.20 4.10
N LYS A 170 12.93 3.45 4.43
CA LYS A 170 11.92 4.38 4.92
C LYS A 170 11.19 5.00 3.72
N LYS A 171 9.91 5.33 3.90
CA LYS A 171 9.14 6.04 2.88
C LYS A 171 9.87 7.33 2.46
N GLY A 172 9.98 7.56 1.16
CA GLY A 172 10.69 8.72 0.60
C GLY A 172 12.22 8.58 0.50
N GLN A 173 12.80 7.46 0.92
CA GLN A 173 14.23 7.21 0.80
C GLN A 173 14.60 6.83 -0.63
N LYS A 174 15.54 7.58 -1.23
CA LYS A 174 16.00 7.36 -2.61
C LYS A 174 16.94 6.17 -2.71
N ASN A 175 16.78 5.39 -3.77
CA ASN A 175 17.75 4.39 -4.18
C ASN A 175 18.99 5.11 -4.77
N ILE A 176 20.16 4.49 -4.65
CA ILE A 176 21.42 5.08 -5.11
C ILE A 176 21.86 4.32 -6.36
N LEU A 177 21.85 4.99 -7.50
CA LEU A 177 22.40 4.43 -8.72
C LEU A 177 23.90 4.76 -8.79
N GLY A 178 24.74 3.72 -8.76
CA GLY A 178 26.18 3.88 -8.67
C GLY A 178 26.79 4.65 -9.84
N SER A 179 26.22 4.54 -11.04
CA SER A 179 26.68 5.28 -12.25
C SER A 179 26.45 6.80 -12.17
N GLN A 180 25.61 7.26 -11.25
CA GLN A 180 25.35 8.70 -11.05
C GLN A 180 26.23 9.34 -9.98
N LEU A 181 27.09 8.55 -9.32
CA LEU A 181 27.95 9.01 -8.25
C LEU A 181 29.32 9.44 -8.77
N SER A 182 29.86 10.52 -8.21
CA SER A 182 31.25 10.91 -8.41
C SER A 182 32.23 9.92 -7.75
N ALA A 183 33.49 9.95 -8.15
CA ALA A 183 34.52 9.08 -7.54
C ALA A 183 34.61 9.23 -6.01
N ALA A 184 34.51 10.48 -5.50
CA ALA A 184 34.51 10.75 -4.07
C ALA A 184 33.30 10.14 -3.36
N GLN A 185 32.10 10.26 -3.93
CA GLN A 185 30.87 9.66 -3.39
C GLN A 185 30.91 8.14 -3.42
N LEU A 186 31.51 7.53 -4.43
CA LEU A 186 31.72 6.09 -4.49
C LEU A 186 32.66 5.60 -3.38
N ILE A 187 33.73 6.36 -3.06
CA ILE A 187 34.64 6.03 -1.95
C ILE A 187 33.87 6.13 -0.62
N GLU A 188 33.14 7.19 -0.40
CA GLU A 188 32.33 7.38 0.81
C GLU A 188 31.29 6.25 0.97
N LEU A 189 30.60 5.88 -0.11
CA LEU A 189 29.61 4.79 -0.07
C LEU A 189 30.24 3.43 0.21
N ARG A 190 31.45 3.15 -0.35
CA ARG A 190 32.20 1.93 -0.02
C ARG A 190 32.50 1.84 1.47
N GLU A 191 32.91 2.94 2.06
CA GLU A 191 33.22 2.97 3.49
C GLU A 191 31.97 2.76 4.34
N LYS A 192 30.84 3.41 4.01
CA LYS A 192 29.54 3.19 4.68
C LYS A 192 29.08 1.73 4.61
N ILE A 193 29.26 1.08 3.45
CA ILE A 193 28.92 -0.33 3.28
C ILE A 193 29.78 -1.23 4.15
N ARG A 194 31.10 -0.95 4.25
CA ARG A 194 32.01 -1.69 5.12
C ARG A 194 31.67 -1.55 6.60
N GLN A 195 31.31 -0.35 7.04
CA GLN A 195 30.97 -0.06 8.44
C GLN A 195 29.63 -0.66 8.86
N THR A 196 28.66 -0.71 7.96
CA THR A 196 27.32 -1.20 8.29
C THR A 196 26.77 -2.15 7.21
N PRO A 197 27.41 -3.30 6.98
CA PRO A 197 27.09 -4.20 5.86
C PRO A 197 25.66 -4.77 5.93
N LEU A 198 25.12 -4.98 7.14
CA LEU A 198 23.74 -5.46 7.33
C LEU A 198 22.67 -4.57 6.67
N LYS A 199 22.97 -3.28 6.49
CA LYS A 199 21.99 -2.30 6.00
C LYS A 199 21.87 -2.25 4.49
N TYR A 200 22.81 -2.77 3.72
CA TYR A 200 22.91 -2.54 2.29
C TYR A 200 22.69 -3.80 1.46
N VAL A 201 21.90 -3.63 0.42
CA VAL A 201 21.78 -4.59 -0.68
C VAL A 201 22.10 -3.87 -2.00
N ALA A 202 22.61 -4.61 -2.97
CA ALA A 202 22.77 -4.14 -4.32
C ALA A 202 21.93 -4.97 -5.28
N GLN A 203 21.44 -4.35 -6.33
CA GLN A 203 20.71 -5.03 -7.40
C GLN A 203 21.34 -4.74 -8.74
N ALA A 204 21.24 -5.69 -9.66
CA ALA A 204 21.60 -5.45 -11.05
C ALA A 204 20.71 -4.37 -11.63
N VAL A 205 21.30 -3.44 -12.37
CA VAL A 205 20.55 -2.44 -13.12
C VAL A 205 19.94 -3.12 -14.34
N ILE A 206 18.60 -3.12 -14.41
CA ILE A 206 17.84 -3.69 -15.52
C ILE A 206 17.36 -2.55 -16.41
N ALA A 207 17.63 -2.64 -17.72
CA ALA A 207 17.05 -1.74 -18.69
C ALA A 207 15.52 -1.94 -18.73
N PRO A 208 14.74 -0.89 -18.50
CA PRO A 208 13.29 -0.98 -18.52
C PRO A 208 12.76 -1.19 -19.95
N SER A 209 11.61 -1.84 -20.07
CA SER A 209 10.86 -1.82 -21.32
C SER A 209 10.36 -0.42 -21.63
N HIS A 210 10.25 -0.08 -22.91
CA HIS A 210 9.78 1.23 -23.35
C HIS A 210 8.45 1.10 -24.11
N VAL A 211 7.58 2.09 -23.94
CA VAL A 211 6.32 2.19 -24.70
C VAL A 211 6.19 3.55 -25.35
N PRO A 212 5.55 3.64 -26.54
CA PRO A 212 5.28 4.92 -27.18
C PRO A 212 4.36 5.75 -26.27
N THR A 213 4.79 6.95 -25.96
CA THR A 213 4.07 7.89 -25.10
C THR A 213 3.89 9.20 -25.84
N TRP A 214 2.63 9.66 -25.95
CA TRP A 214 2.29 10.93 -26.56
C TRP A 214 2.65 12.08 -25.64
N GLN A 215 3.55 12.94 -26.05
CA GLN A 215 3.99 14.11 -25.31
C GLN A 215 4.49 15.19 -26.29
N GLN A 216 4.13 16.45 -26.03
CA GLN A 216 4.56 17.58 -26.88
C GLN A 216 4.29 17.34 -28.38
N HIS A 217 3.08 16.86 -28.73
CA HIS A 217 2.62 16.58 -30.09
C HIS A 217 3.43 15.53 -30.87
N LYS A 218 4.15 14.65 -30.17
CA LYS A 218 4.89 13.53 -30.80
C LYS A 218 4.87 12.29 -29.91
N PHE A 219 5.07 11.13 -30.53
CA PHE A 219 5.34 9.90 -29.80
C PHE A 219 6.85 9.81 -29.47
N SER A 220 7.14 9.50 -28.23
CA SER A 220 8.50 9.20 -27.75
C SER A 220 8.48 7.92 -26.92
N PRO A 221 9.52 7.05 -27.06
CA PRO A 221 9.64 5.88 -26.20
C PRO A 221 9.94 6.31 -24.76
N LYS A 222 9.15 5.82 -23.80
CA LYS A 222 9.36 6.10 -22.39
C LYS A 222 9.40 4.80 -21.59
N PRO A 223 10.26 4.74 -20.55
CA PRO A 223 10.38 3.56 -19.70
C PRO A 223 9.11 3.31 -18.92
N VAL A 224 8.78 2.02 -18.71
CA VAL A 224 7.57 1.61 -17.99
C VAL A 224 7.87 0.64 -16.87
N ILE A 225 7.04 0.72 -15.83
CA ILE A 225 6.93 -0.27 -14.77
C ILE A 225 5.49 -0.78 -14.75
N PHE A 226 5.34 -2.10 -14.84
CA PHE A 226 4.05 -2.77 -14.70
C PHE A 226 3.94 -3.37 -13.29
N THR A 227 2.83 -3.06 -12.61
CA THR A 227 2.49 -3.62 -11.32
C THR A 227 1.24 -4.48 -11.46
N SER A 228 1.36 -5.76 -11.22
CA SER A 228 0.25 -6.71 -11.15
C SER A 228 -0.22 -6.86 -9.70
N PHE A 229 -1.47 -7.28 -9.52
CA PHE A 229 -2.08 -7.50 -8.21
C PHE A 229 -2.59 -8.94 -8.11
N CYS A 230 -2.33 -9.57 -6.97
CA CYS A 230 -2.83 -10.90 -6.69
C CYS A 230 -3.43 -10.97 -5.28
N VAL A 231 -4.37 -11.89 -5.11
CA VAL A 231 -5.03 -12.17 -3.83
C VAL A 231 -4.92 -13.66 -3.54
N ALA A 232 -4.41 -14.00 -2.36
CA ALA A 232 -4.33 -15.38 -1.92
C ALA A 232 -5.73 -15.98 -1.76
N GLY A 233 -6.00 -17.08 -2.44
CA GLY A 233 -7.15 -17.94 -2.20
C GLY A 233 -6.76 -19.10 -1.29
N ASP A 234 -7.68 -20.03 -1.06
CA ASP A 234 -7.44 -21.19 -0.20
C ASP A 234 -6.52 -22.22 -0.86
N LYS A 235 -6.60 -22.35 -2.19
CA LYS A 235 -5.81 -23.33 -2.96
C LYS A 235 -4.86 -22.69 -3.96
N ALA A 236 -5.10 -21.43 -4.37
CA ALA A 236 -4.32 -20.75 -5.40
C ALA A 236 -4.47 -19.22 -5.26
N TYR A 237 -3.55 -18.50 -5.88
CA TYR A 237 -3.66 -17.05 -6.02
C TYR A 237 -4.57 -16.67 -7.18
N SER A 238 -5.42 -15.68 -6.98
CA SER A 238 -6.14 -15.01 -8.06
C SER A 238 -5.37 -13.77 -8.49
N VAL A 239 -4.98 -13.71 -9.75
CA VAL A 239 -4.28 -12.56 -10.32
C VAL A 239 -5.30 -11.66 -11.02
N MET A 240 -5.22 -10.36 -10.82
CA MET A 240 -6.03 -9.38 -11.55
C MET A 240 -5.70 -9.46 -13.05
N PRO A 241 -6.70 -9.58 -13.94
CA PRO A 241 -6.46 -9.61 -15.38
C PRO A 241 -6.15 -8.19 -15.91
N GLY A 242 -4.98 -7.69 -15.59
CA GLY A 242 -4.51 -6.33 -15.83
C GLY A 242 -3.55 -5.88 -14.75
N GLY A 243 -3.35 -4.58 -14.64
CA GLY A 243 -2.50 -4.00 -13.63
C GLY A 243 -2.30 -2.50 -13.82
N LEU A 244 -1.43 -1.92 -13.03
CA LEU A 244 -1.07 -0.53 -13.12
C LEU A 244 0.24 -0.38 -13.90
N THR A 245 0.18 0.19 -15.10
CA THR A 245 1.36 0.58 -15.87
C THR A 245 1.67 2.05 -15.59
N ARG A 246 2.84 2.29 -15.02
CA ARG A 246 3.36 3.65 -14.77
C ARG A 246 4.46 3.96 -15.77
N VAL A 247 4.42 5.18 -16.30
CA VAL A 247 5.40 5.71 -17.26
C VAL A 247 6.14 6.86 -16.56
N ASP A 248 7.44 6.70 -16.37
CA ASP A 248 8.27 7.79 -15.86
C ASP A 248 8.68 8.70 -17.01
N GLN A 249 8.41 9.99 -16.87
CA GLN A 249 8.73 10.97 -17.91
C GLN A 249 10.14 11.55 -17.79
N THR A 250 10.72 11.48 -16.60
CA THR A 250 11.90 12.27 -16.23
C THR A 250 13.16 11.45 -16.06
N VAL A 251 13.06 10.14 -15.86
CA VAL A 251 14.20 9.31 -15.45
C VAL A 251 14.36 8.10 -16.37
N GLU A 252 15.58 7.87 -16.80
CA GLU A 252 15.98 6.71 -17.60
C GLU A 252 15.82 5.38 -16.82
N TYR A 253 15.85 5.47 -15.47
CA TYR A 253 15.66 4.33 -14.56
C TYR A 253 14.56 4.61 -13.53
N PRO A 254 13.30 4.29 -13.82
CA PRO A 254 12.15 4.60 -12.95
C PRO A 254 12.23 4.01 -11.54
N LEU A 255 12.99 2.92 -11.36
CA LEU A 255 13.21 2.28 -10.05
C LEU A 255 14.08 3.15 -9.10
N ALA A 256 14.77 4.15 -9.63
CA ALA A 256 15.55 5.10 -8.85
C ALA A 256 14.77 6.38 -8.52
N SER A 257 13.63 6.63 -9.17
CA SER A 257 12.82 7.83 -8.97
C SER A 257 11.84 7.70 -7.81
N ASN A 258 11.49 8.82 -7.20
CA ASN A 258 10.45 8.90 -6.16
C ASN A 258 9.05 9.20 -6.75
N GLY A 259 8.86 9.10 -8.06
CA GLY A 259 7.55 9.17 -8.70
C GLY A 259 6.95 10.57 -8.90
N GLU A 260 7.75 11.62 -8.98
CA GLU A 260 7.24 13.00 -9.06
C GLU A 260 6.48 13.36 -10.37
N LEU A 261 6.62 12.60 -11.45
CA LEU A 261 5.87 12.82 -12.70
C LEU A 261 5.58 11.49 -13.40
N VAL A 262 4.64 10.73 -12.85
CA VAL A 262 4.27 9.42 -13.38
C VAL A 262 2.93 9.53 -14.12
N LEU A 263 2.93 9.21 -15.40
CA LEU A 263 1.69 8.95 -16.15
C LEU A 263 1.27 7.49 -15.97
N SER A 264 -0.02 7.27 -15.91
CA SER A 264 -0.60 5.93 -15.97
C SER A 264 -1.02 5.58 -17.40
N LYS A 265 -0.87 4.32 -17.76
CA LYS A 265 -1.40 3.75 -19.01
C LYS A 265 -2.31 2.58 -18.71
N ASP A 266 -3.34 2.43 -19.53
CA ASP A 266 -4.15 1.22 -19.52
C ASP A 266 -3.31 0.01 -19.87
N THR A 267 -3.58 -1.10 -19.18
CA THR A 267 -2.93 -2.38 -19.42
C THR A 267 -3.95 -3.36 -19.96
N TRP A 268 -3.77 -3.78 -21.18
CA TRP A 268 -4.63 -4.76 -21.84
C TRP A 268 -3.94 -6.12 -21.82
N VAL A 269 -4.62 -7.09 -21.23
CA VAL A 269 -4.19 -8.49 -21.22
C VAL A 269 -4.93 -9.21 -22.31
N LEU A 270 -4.20 -9.66 -23.32
CA LEU A 270 -4.78 -10.44 -24.43
C LEU A 270 -5.13 -11.83 -23.92
N SER A 271 -6.37 -12.25 -24.13
CA SER A 271 -6.86 -13.59 -23.82
C SER A 271 -7.50 -14.20 -25.05
N LYS A 272 -7.34 -15.52 -25.22
CA LYS A 272 -8.04 -16.27 -26.25
C LYS A 272 -9.51 -16.49 -25.91
N ASP A 273 -9.84 -16.54 -24.62
CA ASP A 273 -11.19 -16.76 -24.12
C ASP A 273 -11.81 -15.46 -23.62
N SER A 274 -13.13 -15.35 -23.73
CA SER A 274 -13.86 -14.22 -23.16
C SER A 274 -13.78 -14.23 -21.64
N VAL A 275 -13.22 -13.18 -21.04
CA VAL A 275 -13.18 -13.02 -19.59
C VAL A 275 -14.47 -12.37 -19.11
N ARG A 276 -15.19 -13.03 -18.20
CA ARG A 276 -16.36 -12.43 -17.54
C ARG A 276 -15.93 -11.27 -16.67
N HIS A 277 -16.26 -10.06 -17.04
CA HIS A 277 -16.11 -8.89 -16.18
C HIS A 277 -17.22 -8.86 -15.12
N LEU A 278 -16.87 -9.12 -13.88
CA LEU A 278 -17.74 -8.88 -12.73
C LEU A 278 -17.50 -7.43 -12.26
N SER A 279 -18.42 -6.54 -12.61
CA SER A 279 -18.40 -5.17 -12.08
C SER A 279 -19.21 -5.12 -10.77
N LEU A 280 -18.58 -4.76 -9.66
CA LEU A 280 -19.26 -4.54 -8.38
C LEU A 280 -20.22 -3.33 -8.44
N ARG A 281 -20.09 -2.48 -9.47
CA ARG A 281 -21.04 -1.37 -9.70
C ARG A 281 -22.42 -1.83 -10.12
N SER A 282 -22.53 -2.94 -10.87
CA SER A 282 -23.83 -3.48 -11.28
C SER A 282 -24.57 -4.14 -10.11
N ASP A 283 -23.86 -4.63 -9.11
CA ASP A 283 -24.47 -5.24 -7.93
C ASP A 283 -24.96 -4.19 -6.92
N LYS A 284 -24.39 -2.99 -6.88
CA LYS A 284 -24.91 -1.89 -6.04
C LYS A 284 -26.35 -1.50 -6.40
N LEU A 285 -26.73 -1.56 -7.67
CA LEU A 285 -28.10 -1.30 -8.12
C LEU A 285 -29.10 -2.39 -7.73
N LYS A 286 -28.62 -3.61 -7.42
CA LYS A 286 -29.46 -4.72 -6.96
C LYS A 286 -29.56 -4.83 -5.42
N HIS A 287 -28.65 -4.18 -4.69
CA HIS A 287 -28.59 -4.22 -3.23
C HIS A 287 -29.09 -2.93 -2.54
N GLU A 288 -29.79 -2.07 -3.25
CA GLU A 288 -30.50 -0.91 -2.62
C GLU A 288 -31.54 -1.35 -1.57
N SER A 289 -31.94 -2.63 -1.58
CA SER A 289 -32.79 -3.19 -0.52
C SER A 289 -32.05 -3.61 0.76
N MET A 290 -30.70 -3.60 0.76
CA MET A 290 -29.87 -3.84 1.98
C MET A 290 -29.25 -2.53 2.52
N ALA A 291 -29.67 -1.37 2.02
CA ALA A 291 -29.17 -0.07 2.43
C ALA A 291 -29.49 0.30 3.89
N ASP A 292 -30.54 -0.28 4.46
CA ASP A 292 -30.97 0.00 5.82
C ASP A 292 -29.95 -0.37 6.91
N ASP A 293 -29.14 -1.41 6.68
CA ASP A 293 -28.11 -1.82 7.66
C ASP A 293 -26.80 -1.04 7.55
N GLN A 294 -26.50 -0.43 6.38
CA GLN A 294 -25.26 0.35 6.19
C GLN A 294 -25.36 1.77 6.74
N GLU A 295 -26.55 2.36 6.82
CA GLU A 295 -26.75 3.68 7.42
C GLU A 295 -26.43 3.71 8.91
N GLN A 296 -26.56 2.57 9.60
CA GLN A 296 -26.27 2.47 11.03
C GLN A 296 -24.76 2.41 11.37
N ASN A 297 -23.89 2.19 10.38
CA ASN A 297 -22.46 2.00 10.60
C ASN A 297 -21.58 3.20 10.24
N LEU A 298 -22.13 4.41 10.14
CA LEU A 298 -21.32 5.61 10.00
C LEU A 298 -20.52 5.89 11.26
N SER A 299 -19.21 6.12 11.09
CA SER A 299 -18.37 6.49 12.24
C SER A 299 -18.83 7.85 12.79
N SER A 300 -18.83 7.97 14.12
CA SER A 300 -19.22 9.20 14.83
C SER A 300 -18.42 10.42 14.32
N ARG A 301 -17.16 10.22 13.96
CA ARG A 301 -16.30 11.26 13.39
C ARG A 301 -16.80 11.81 12.05
N ILE A 302 -17.30 10.95 11.16
CA ILE A 302 -17.82 11.40 9.86
C ILE A 302 -19.02 12.32 10.09
N VAL A 303 -19.92 11.93 10.97
CA VAL A 303 -21.11 12.71 11.28
C VAL A 303 -20.77 14.02 11.98
N GLU A 304 -19.85 14.01 12.92
CA GLU A 304 -19.34 15.22 13.54
C GLU A 304 -18.71 16.17 12.51
N ASN A 305 -17.89 15.67 11.61
CA ASN A 305 -17.30 16.46 10.52
C ASN A 305 -18.36 17.04 9.59
N MET A 306 -19.42 16.29 9.26
CA MET A 306 -20.54 16.80 8.45
C MET A 306 -21.32 17.89 9.18
N PHE A 307 -21.57 17.73 10.48
CA PHE A 307 -22.20 18.75 11.32
C PHE A 307 -21.38 20.06 11.30
N TRP A 308 -20.09 19.98 11.53
CA TRP A 308 -19.21 21.15 11.52
C TRP A 308 -19.08 21.77 10.13
N LEU A 309 -19.02 20.95 9.06
CA LEU A 309 -19.05 21.44 7.69
C LEU A 309 -20.31 22.28 7.40
N GLY A 310 -21.48 21.76 7.75
CA GLY A 310 -22.74 22.49 7.60
C GLY A 310 -22.75 23.78 8.40
N ARG A 311 -22.31 23.75 9.65
CA ARG A 311 -22.23 24.91 10.52
C ARG A 311 -21.31 26.00 9.96
N TYR A 312 -20.12 25.62 9.48
CA TYR A 312 -19.19 26.60 8.90
C TYR A 312 -19.64 27.11 7.53
N ALA A 313 -20.29 26.29 6.71
CA ALA A 313 -20.87 26.72 5.44
C ALA A 313 -21.92 27.82 5.66
N ILE A 314 -22.83 27.64 6.63
CA ILE A 314 -23.82 28.64 6.99
C ILE A 314 -23.15 29.93 7.49
N ARG A 315 -22.12 29.85 8.32
CA ARG A 315 -21.38 31.02 8.82
C ARG A 315 -20.70 31.79 7.67
N ALA A 316 -20.08 31.05 6.73
CA ALA A 316 -19.48 31.67 5.55
C ALA A 316 -20.51 32.36 4.67
N GLU A 317 -21.69 31.76 4.46
CA GLU A 317 -22.79 32.36 3.73
C GLU A 317 -23.27 33.65 4.39
N TYR A 318 -23.45 33.64 5.71
CA TYR A 318 -23.83 34.83 6.46
C TYR A 318 -22.80 35.98 6.33
N ALA A 319 -21.52 35.66 6.45
CA ALA A 319 -20.43 36.62 6.28
C ALA A 319 -20.42 37.21 4.86
N LEU A 320 -20.63 36.41 3.84
CA LEU A 320 -20.72 36.88 2.45
C LEU A 320 -21.94 37.74 2.20
N ARG A 321 -23.10 37.40 2.77
CA ARG A 321 -24.30 38.21 2.69
C ARG A 321 -24.11 39.59 3.36
N LEU A 322 -23.45 39.61 4.53
CA LEU A 322 -23.14 40.84 5.24
C LEU A 322 -22.18 41.72 4.42
N LEU A 323 -21.10 41.15 3.89
CA LEU A 323 -20.17 41.88 3.03
C LEU A 323 -20.85 42.43 1.78
N ARG A 324 -21.72 41.63 1.15
CA ARG A 324 -22.53 42.12 0.02
C ARG A 324 -23.39 43.33 0.39
N THR A 325 -24.00 43.35 1.57
CA THR A 325 -24.83 44.45 2.03
C THR A 325 -24.02 45.72 2.34
N ILE A 326 -22.73 45.57 2.73
CA ILE A 326 -21.85 46.69 3.03
C ILE A 326 -21.24 47.30 1.76
N PHE A 327 -20.97 46.50 0.75
CA PHE A 327 -20.26 46.94 -0.46
C PHE A 327 -21.16 47.13 -1.70
N LEU A 328 -22.46 46.92 -1.59
CA LEU A 328 -23.50 47.26 -2.56
C LEU A 328 -24.41 48.35 -1.99
#